data_537f681dccd1d6b2ca0559733eebf26b
#
_entry.id   537f681dccd1d6b2ca0559733eebf26b
#
_cell.length_a   1.000
_cell.length_b   1.000
_cell.length_c   1.000
_cell.angle_alpha   90.00
_cell.angle_beta   90.00
_cell.angle_gamma   90.00
#
_symmetry.space_group_name_H-M   'P 1'
#
loop_
_entity.id
_entity.type
_entity.pdbx_description
1 polymer ?
#
loop_
_entity_poly.entity_id
_entity_poly.type
_entity_poly.pdbx_seq_one_letter_code
_entity_poly.pdbx_strand_id
1 'polypeptide(L)'
;MLIIKKNIFAALLFSIISHCALSTEHYAVTADHLIDGESKELQHNLAIIISGNKIDSIVKKSSIPENIDVIDMGNATLMPGLINAHEHPLLHENDYQTAHLKSSSAYKALIGLKTHQGLLAHGWTTIRVMGDGDVFYANQDIKKAIDNKIFVGPRITGAAHYISITGGGGDINYMSPEQNLIADG
;
A
#
# COMPACT_ATOMS: atom_id res chain seq x y z
N MET A 1 15.59 67.38 -12.86
CA MET A 1 14.35 66.92 -13.47
C MET A 1 14.66 65.65 -14.24
N LEU A 2 14.45 64.51 -13.64
CA LEU A 2 14.25 63.22 -14.29
C LEU A 2 13.83 62.15 -13.26
N ILE A 3 12.54 62.15 -12.95
CA ILE A 3 11.88 61.11 -12.22
C ILE A 3 10.95 60.48 -13.24
N ILE A 4 11.17 59.28 -13.70
CA ILE A 4 10.27 58.28 -14.29
C ILE A 4 11.19 57.24 -14.95
N LYS A 5 11.47 56.15 -14.29
CA LYS A 5 11.81 54.82 -14.89
C LYS A 5 12.15 53.77 -13.80
N LYS A 6 11.34 53.63 -12.75
CA LYS A 6 11.51 52.55 -11.75
C LYS A 6 10.33 51.58 -11.60
N ASN A 7 9.25 51.76 -12.35
CA ASN A 7 8.02 50.99 -12.14
C ASN A 7 7.68 49.99 -13.26
N ILE A 8 8.54 49.80 -14.27
CA ILE A 8 8.25 48.87 -15.38
C ILE A 8 8.96 47.51 -15.16
N PHE A 9 9.98 47.46 -14.31
CA PHE A 9 10.71 46.20 -14.08
C PHE A 9 10.06 45.29 -13.04
N ALA A 10 9.18 45.80 -12.20
CA ALA A 10 8.47 44.97 -11.17
C ALA A 10 7.22 44.27 -11.72
N ALA A 11 6.66 44.70 -12.84
CA ALA A 11 5.46 44.11 -13.42
C ALA A 11 5.74 42.88 -14.33
N LEU A 12 6.99 42.71 -14.78
CA LEU A 12 7.36 41.57 -15.64
C LEU A 12 7.84 40.34 -14.86
N LEU A 13 8.13 40.44 -13.55
CA LEU A 13 8.53 39.29 -12.73
C LEU A 13 7.34 38.51 -12.12
N PHE A 14 6.12 39.05 -12.24
CA PHE A 14 4.93 38.42 -11.65
C PHE A 14 4.13 37.56 -12.65
N SER A 15 4.56 37.48 -13.90
CA SER A 15 3.85 36.78 -14.96
C SER A 15 4.41 35.41 -15.31
N ILE A 16 5.41 34.90 -14.56
CA ILE A 16 5.98 33.55 -14.76
C ILE A 16 5.75 32.67 -13.53
N ILE A 17 4.63 32.85 -12.87
CA ILE A 17 4.03 31.73 -12.12
C ILE A 17 3.17 30.98 -13.15
N SER A 18 3.85 30.40 -14.12
CA SER A 18 3.26 29.38 -14.98
C SER A 18 2.60 28.36 -14.07
N HIS A 19 1.34 28.22 -14.25
CA HIS A 19 0.52 27.14 -13.76
C HIS A 19 1.23 25.83 -14.14
N CYS A 20 2.04 25.28 -13.23
CA CYS A 20 2.29 23.87 -13.21
C CYS A 20 0.93 23.28 -12.79
N ALA A 21 -0.02 23.24 -13.72
CA ALA A 21 -1.17 22.38 -13.61
C ALA A 21 -0.55 20.99 -13.45
N LEU A 22 -0.58 20.46 -12.23
CA LEU A 22 -0.39 19.05 -11.99
C LEU A 22 -1.47 18.38 -12.84
N SER A 23 -1.11 18.04 -14.08
CA SER A 23 -1.95 17.22 -14.94
C SER A 23 -2.21 15.97 -14.17
N THR A 24 -3.42 15.81 -13.67
CA THR A 24 -3.84 14.54 -13.10
C THR A 24 -3.75 13.54 -14.22
N GLU A 25 -2.87 12.56 -14.07
CA GLU A 25 -2.69 11.53 -15.08
C GLU A 25 -4.02 10.80 -15.29
N HIS A 26 -4.52 10.84 -16.53
CA HIS A 26 -5.74 10.17 -16.95
C HIS A 26 -5.38 9.09 -17.95
N TYR A 27 -5.83 7.86 -17.68
CA TYR A 27 -5.67 6.75 -18.60
C TYR A 27 -6.80 5.74 -18.46
N ALA A 28 -6.98 4.89 -19.44
CA ALA A 28 -7.93 3.80 -19.42
C ALA A 28 -7.19 2.45 -19.27
N VAL A 29 -7.77 1.53 -18.52
CA VAL A 29 -7.34 0.14 -18.50
C VAL A 29 -8.44 -0.72 -19.07
N THR A 30 -8.08 -1.60 -20.03
CA THR A 30 -9.01 -2.53 -20.67
C THR A 30 -8.54 -3.96 -20.56
N ALA A 31 -9.47 -4.90 -20.58
CA ALA A 31 -9.23 -6.33 -20.74
C ALA A 31 -10.48 -6.96 -21.38
N ASP A 32 -10.41 -8.25 -21.70
CA ASP A 32 -11.58 -8.97 -22.25
C ASP A 32 -12.68 -9.16 -21.21
N HIS A 33 -12.29 -9.24 -19.93
CA HIS A 33 -13.20 -9.52 -18.83
C HIS A 33 -13.02 -8.52 -17.68
N LEU A 34 -14.13 -8.24 -16.97
CA LEU A 34 -14.14 -7.42 -15.75
C LEU A 34 -15.01 -8.07 -14.68
N ILE A 35 -14.47 -8.15 -13.47
CA ILE A 35 -15.20 -8.43 -12.23
C ILE A 35 -15.20 -7.13 -11.43
N ASP A 36 -16.36 -6.52 -11.20
CA ASP A 36 -16.50 -5.24 -10.48
C ASP A 36 -16.73 -5.42 -8.96
N GLY A 37 -16.99 -6.64 -8.53
CA GLY A 37 -17.31 -6.99 -7.14
C GLY A 37 -18.77 -6.78 -6.74
N GLU A 38 -19.61 -6.26 -7.62
CA GLU A 38 -21.04 -6.02 -7.39
C GLU A 38 -21.93 -6.90 -8.27
N SER A 39 -21.58 -7.03 -9.54
CA SER A 39 -22.31 -7.84 -10.50
C SER A 39 -22.08 -9.32 -10.27
N LYS A 40 -23.13 -10.13 -10.44
CA LYS A 40 -23.02 -11.60 -10.37
C LYS A 40 -22.40 -12.22 -11.63
N GLU A 41 -22.45 -11.48 -12.74
CA GLU A 41 -22.01 -11.93 -14.05
C GLU A 41 -20.67 -11.31 -14.42
N LEU A 42 -19.84 -12.09 -15.14
CA LEU A 42 -18.63 -11.61 -15.74
C LEU A 42 -18.95 -10.55 -16.81
N GLN A 43 -18.37 -9.39 -16.71
CA GLN A 43 -18.63 -8.28 -17.63
C GLN A 43 -17.61 -8.25 -18.76
N HIS A 44 -18.04 -7.73 -19.91
CA HIS A 44 -17.25 -7.66 -21.13
C HIS A 44 -17.35 -6.27 -21.79
N ASN A 45 -16.38 -5.96 -22.65
CA ASN A 45 -16.35 -4.71 -23.42
C ASN A 45 -16.39 -3.44 -22.58
N LEU A 46 -15.81 -3.49 -21.39
CA LEU A 46 -15.68 -2.35 -20.48
C LEU A 46 -14.24 -1.87 -20.38
N ALA A 47 -14.09 -0.60 -20.01
CA ALA A 47 -12.86 0.07 -19.68
C ALA A 47 -12.99 0.75 -18.33
N ILE A 48 -11.93 0.71 -17.55
CA ILE A 48 -11.81 1.44 -16.28
C ILE A 48 -11.04 2.73 -16.58
N ILE A 49 -11.67 3.87 -16.35
CA ILE A 49 -11.03 5.18 -16.45
C ILE A 49 -10.38 5.51 -15.10
N ILE A 50 -9.10 5.80 -15.13
CA ILE A 50 -8.29 6.16 -13.95
C ILE A 50 -7.97 7.66 -14.02
N SER A 51 -8.14 8.33 -12.89
CA SER A 51 -7.75 9.73 -12.68
C SER A 51 -6.82 9.81 -11.46
N GLY A 52 -5.54 9.98 -11.71
CA GLY A 52 -4.51 9.91 -10.67
C GLY A 52 -4.49 8.56 -9.97
N ASN A 53 -4.93 8.50 -8.72
CA ASN A 53 -4.95 7.27 -7.92
C ASN A 53 -6.36 6.72 -7.66
N LYS A 54 -7.34 7.13 -8.46
CA LYS A 54 -8.76 6.74 -8.28
C LYS A 54 -9.33 6.19 -9.58
N ILE A 55 -10.24 5.24 -9.42
CA ILE A 55 -11.16 4.86 -10.48
C ILE A 55 -12.18 6.00 -10.59
N ASP A 56 -12.22 6.65 -11.76
CA ASP A 56 -13.16 7.71 -12.07
C ASP A 56 -14.50 7.11 -12.52
N SER A 57 -14.43 6.21 -13.48
CA SER A 57 -15.63 5.59 -14.05
C SER A 57 -15.33 4.25 -14.72
N ILE A 58 -16.37 3.45 -14.92
CA ILE A 58 -16.35 2.24 -15.76
C ILE A 58 -17.27 2.54 -16.94
N VAL A 59 -16.74 2.45 -18.13
CA VAL A 59 -17.43 2.80 -19.37
C VAL A 59 -17.34 1.69 -20.40
N LYS A 60 -18.14 1.75 -21.48
CA LYS A 60 -17.95 0.84 -22.63
C LYS A 60 -16.60 1.16 -23.30
N LYS A 61 -15.89 0.16 -23.81
CA LYS A 61 -14.64 0.38 -24.57
C LYS A 61 -14.80 1.39 -25.71
N SER A 62 -15.97 1.42 -26.35
CA SER A 62 -16.30 2.41 -27.41
C SER A 62 -16.49 3.84 -26.93
N SER A 63 -16.53 4.07 -25.62
CA SER A 63 -16.75 5.38 -24.99
C SER A 63 -15.50 5.91 -24.27
N ILE A 64 -14.34 5.30 -24.51
CA ILE A 64 -13.05 5.81 -24.01
C ILE A 64 -12.78 7.16 -24.69
N PRO A 65 -12.42 8.21 -23.93
CA PRO A 65 -12.03 9.50 -24.53
C PRO A 65 -10.82 9.35 -25.46
N GLU A 66 -10.84 10.03 -26.60
CA GLU A 66 -9.78 9.91 -27.64
C GLU A 66 -8.40 10.42 -27.18
N ASN A 67 -8.34 11.25 -26.13
CA ASN A 67 -7.15 11.97 -25.70
C ASN A 67 -6.51 11.40 -24.43
N ILE A 68 -6.81 10.16 -24.06
CA ILE A 68 -6.19 9.49 -22.92
C ILE A 68 -5.46 8.22 -23.37
N ASP A 69 -4.41 7.86 -22.64
CA ASP A 69 -3.67 6.63 -22.90
C ASP A 69 -4.50 5.39 -22.55
N VAL A 70 -4.35 4.33 -23.31
CA VAL A 70 -5.04 3.05 -23.08
C VAL A 70 -4.01 1.96 -22.77
N ILE A 71 -4.14 1.34 -21.62
CA ILE A 71 -3.40 0.14 -21.24
C ILE A 71 -4.30 -1.06 -21.51
N ASP A 72 -4.02 -1.80 -22.57
CA ASP A 72 -4.79 -2.99 -22.92
C ASP A 72 -4.12 -4.24 -22.35
N MET A 73 -4.84 -4.95 -21.48
CA MET A 73 -4.39 -6.19 -20.83
C MET A 73 -4.77 -7.44 -21.66
N GLY A 74 -5.38 -7.24 -22.83
CA GLY A 74 -5.76 -8.33 -23.73
C GLY A 74 -6.70 -9.36 -23.07
N ASN A 75 -6.40 -10.63 -23.26
CA ASN A 75 -7.20 -11.74 -22.71
C ASN A 75 -6.93 -11.94 -21.19
N ALA A 76 -7.13 -10.88 -20.43
CA ALA A 76 -7.05 -10.91 -18.97
C ALA A 76 -8.44 -10.65 -18.36
N THR A 77 -8.53 -10.86 -17.06
CA THR A 77 -9.67 -10.42 -16.25
C THR A 77 -9.22 -9.34 -15.29
N LEU A 78 -9.75 -8.14 -15.44
CA LEU A 78 -9.60 -7.08 -14.45
C LEU A 78 -10.49 -7.36 -13.25
N MET A 79 -9.98 -7.14 -12.06
CA MET A 79 -10.72 -7.31 -10.82
C MET A 79 -10.20 -6.37 -9.74
N PRO A 80 -10.98 -6.04 -8.70
CA PRO A 80 -10.48 -5.34 -7.54
C PRO A 80 -9.30 -6.08 -6.90
N GLY A 81 -8.35 -5.33 -6.36
CA GLY A 81 -7.25 -5.94 -5.60
C GLY A 81 -7.78 -6.76 -4.42
N LEU A 82 -7.14 -7.88 -4.15
CA LEU A 82 -7.51 -8.79 -3.07
C LEU A 82 -7.26 -8.15 -1.69
N ILE A 83 -8.10 -8.52 -0.72
CA ILE A 83 -7.99 -8.08 0.67
C ILE A 83 -7.70 -9.30 1.53
N ASN A 84 -6.52 -9.33 2.17
CA ASN A 84 -6.21 -10.30 3.21
C ASN A 84 -6.64 -9.74 4.57
N ALA A 85 -7.71 -10.28 5.12
CA ALA A 85 -8.31 -9.78 6.37
C ALA A 85 -7.65 -10.33 7.63
N HIS A 86 -6.69 -11.26 7.52
CA HIS A 86 -6.01 -11.89 8.65
C HIS A 86 -4.59 -12.27 8.29
N GLU A 87 -3.61 -11.51 8.74
CA GLU A 87 -2.19 -11.72 8.42
C GLU A 87 -1.29 -11.46 9.63
N HIS A 88 -0.14 -12.14 9.63
CA HIS A 88 0.94 -12.04 10.60
C HIS A 88 2.29 -11.95 9.86
N PRO A 89 2.62 -10.84 9.23
CA PRO A 89 3.74 -10.75 8.29
C PRO A 89 5.13 -10.93 8.90
N LEU A 90 5.27 -10.84 10.22
CA LEU A 90 6.53 -11.07 10.91
C LEU A 90 6.73 -12.54 11.30
N LEU A 91 5.70 -13.39 11.20
CA LEU A 91 5.78 -14.83 11.47
C LEU A 91 6.08 -15.59 10.18
N HIS A 92 7.35 -15.74 9.84
CA HIS A 92 7.80 -16.21 8.53
C HIS A 92 8.50 -17.59 8.55
N GLU A 93 8.72 -18.18 9.72
CA GLU A 93 9.37 -19.49 9.88
C GLU A 93 8.40 -20.52 10.44
N ASN A 94 8.66 -21.80 10.13
CA ASN A 94 7.86 -22.91 10.66
C ASN A 94 7.92 -22.98 12.19
N ASP A 95 9.12 -22.74 12.76
CA ASP A 95 9.33 -22.56 14.20
C ASP A 95 9.33 -21.06 14.54
N TYR A 96 8.19 -20.43 14.40
CA TYR A 96 8.03 -18.98 14.63
C TYR A 96 8.35 -18.59 16.08
N GLN A 97 8.15 -19.47 17.05
CA GLN A 97 8.45 -19.22 18.45
C GLN A 97 9.95 -19.01 18.68
N THR A 98 10.75 -19.92 18.16
CA THR A 98 12.23 -19.81 18.24
C THR A 98 12.74 -18.64 17.38
N ALA A 99 12.20 -18.45 16.19
CA ALA A 99 12.55 -17.31 15.34
C ALA A 99 12.26 -15.98 16.02
N HIS A 100 11.13 -15.89 16.71
CA HIS A 100 10.74 -14.70 17.47
C HIS A 100 11.77 -14.33 18.55
N LEU A 101 12.32 -15.29 19.25
CA LEU A 101 13.34 -15.09 20.29
C LEU A 101 14.72 -14.73 19.73
N LYS A 102 15.07 -15.22 18.54
CA LYS A 102 16.41 -15.06 17.94
C LYS A 102 16.54 -13.83 17.04
N SER A 103 15.45 -13.28 16.56
CA SER A 103 15.44 -12.21 15.58
C SER A 103 15.20 -10.86 16.23
N SER A 104 16.02 -9.87 15.89
CA SER A 104 15.76 -8.49 16.30
C SER A 104 14.51 -7.91 15.60
N SER A 105 13.88 -6.92 16.22
CA SER A 105 12.73 -6.21 15.63
C SER A 105 13.07 -5.60 14.26
N ALA A 106 14.29 -5.06 14.11
CA ALA A 106 14.75 -4.53 12.83
C ALA A 106 14.83 -5.61 11.73
N TYR A 107 15.33 -6.81 12.06
CA TYR A 107 15.36 -7.93 11.11
C TYR A 107 13.96 -8.39 10.74
N LYS A 108 13.06 -8.51 11.73
CA LYS A 108 11.64 -8.84 11.50
C LYS A 108 10.97 -7.81 10.59
N ALA A 109 11.26 -6.51 10.78
CA ALA A 109 10.74 -5.46 9.91
C ALA A 109 11.15 -5.67 8.43
N LEU A 110 12.40 -6.05 8.17
CA LEU A 110 12.89 -6.34 6.81
C LEU A 110 12.19 -7.55 6.19
N ILE A 111 12.02 -8.62 6.96
CA ILE A 111 11.31 -9.82 6.50
C ILE A 111 9.82 -9.52 6.27
N GLY A 112 9.18 -8.82 7.21
CA GLY A 112 7.79 -8.41 7.07
C GLY A 112 7.56 -7.49 5.87
N LEU A 113 8.47 -6.57 5.58
CA LEU A 113 8.41 -5.73 4.37
C LEU A 113 8.48 -6.59 3.11
N LYS A 114 9.41 -7.55 3.04
CA LYS A 114 9.51 -8.52 1.93
C LYS A 114 8.20 -9.29 1.75
N THR A 115 7.60 -9.76 2.86
CA THR A 115 6.31 -10.49 2.84
C THR A 115 5.21 -9.60 2.25
N HIS A 116 5.07 -8.36 2.71
CA HIS A 116 4.07 -7.43 2.18
C HIS A 116 4.27 -7.12 0.69
N GLN A 117 5.50 -6.93 0.26
CA GLN A 117 5.81 -6.72 -1.16
C GLN A 117 5.48 -7.95 -2.00
N GLY A 118 5.76 -9.15 -1.48
CA GLY A 118 5.37 -10.41 -2.11
C GLY A 118 3.85 -10.54 -2.23
N LEU A 119 3.11 -10.23 -1.17
CA LEU A 119 1.64 -10.25 -1.20
C LEU A 119 1.10 -9.26 -2.24
N LEU A 120 1.62 -8.03 -2.29
CA LEU A 120 1.23 -7.05 -3.30
C LEU A 120 1.50 -7.55 -4.73
N ALA A 121 2.65 -8.16 -4.98
CA ALA A 121 3.00 -8.73 -6.29
C ALA A 121 2.04 -9.84 -6.74
N HIS A 122 1.34 -10.48 -5.79
CA HIS A 122 0.31 -11.49 -6.06
C HIS A 122 -1.13 -10.95 -6.02
N GLY A 123 -1.29 -9.61 -6.04
CA GLY A 123 -2.59 -8.95 -6.13
C GLY A 123 -3.27 -8.65 -4.79
N TRP A 124 -2.63 -8.93 -3.66
CA TRP A 124 -3.14 -8.55 -2.34
C TRP A 124 -2.84 -7.07 -2.06
N THR A 125 -3.79 -6.20 -2.34
CA THR A 125 -3.60 -4.75 -2.27
C THR A 125 -3.92 -4.16 -0.90
N THR A 126 -4.61 -4.91 -0.04
CA THR A 126 -4.96 -4.50 1.32
C THR A 126 -4.75 -5.67 2.28
N ILE A 127 -4.07 -5.40 3.39
CA ILE A 127 -3.70 -6.39 4.40
C ILE A 127 -4.19 -5.90 5.76
N ARG A 128 -4.85 -6.78 6.50
CA ARG A 128 -5.19 -6.54 7.90
C ARG A 128 -4.30 -7.38 8.81
N VAL A 129 -3.41 -6.73 9.55
CA VAL A 129 -2.56 -7.38 10.55
C VAL A 129 -3.36 -7.56 11.83
N MET A 130 -3.40 -8.77 12.35
CA MET A 130 -4.17 -9.14 13.55
C MET A 130 -3.38 -9.06 14.85
N GLY A 131 -2.21 -8.46 14.82
CA GLY A 131 -1.13 -8.52 15.80
C GLY A 131 0.00 -9.35 15.24
N ASP A 132 1.19 -9.23 15.81
CA ASP A 132 2.36 -9.86 15.21
C ASP A 132 3.40 -10.29 16.26
N GLY A 133 4.31 -11.15 15.85
CA GLY A 133 5.37 -11.71 16.67
C GLY A 133 6.53 -10.74 16.91
N ASP A 134 6.26 -9.56 17.44
CA ASP A 134 7.28 -8.60 17.82
C ASP A 134 6.91 -7.85 19.11
N VAL A 135 7.88 -7.64 19.98
CA VAL A 135 7.69 -6.92 21.27
C VAL A 135 7.72 -5.40 21.09
N PHE A 136 8.20 -4.92 19.95
CA PHE A 136 8.18 -3.52 19.55
C PHE A 136 7.10 -3.29 18.48
N TYR A 137 7.31 -2.38 17.56
CA TYR A 137 6.29 -1.95 16.61
C TYR A 137 6.72 -2.16 15.15
N ALA A 138 7.48 -3.23 14.85
CA ALA A 138 8.04 -3.47 13.52
C ALA A 138 6.98 -3.45 12.41
N ASN A 139 5.80 -4.04 12.64
CA ASN A 139 4.70 -4.01 11.66
C ASN A 139 4.11 -2.61 11.45
N GLN A 140 4.08 -1.76 12.48
CA GLN A 140 3.64 -0.36 12.37
C GLN A 140 4.68 0.51 11.67
N ASP A 141 5.97 0.22 11.86
CA ASP A 141 7.05 0.91 11.15
C ASP A 141 7.04 0.56 9.67
N ILE A 142 6.77 -0.70 9.31
CA ILE A 142 6.54 -1.10 7.91
C ILE A 142 5.37 -0.33 7.31
N LYS A 143 4.22 -0.31 7.99
CA LYS A 143 3.05 0.48 7.57
C LYS A 143 3.42 1.94 7.34
N LYS A 144 4.07 2.58 8.31
CA LYS A 144 4.51 3.98 8.23
C LYS A 144 5.45 4.23 7.04
N ALA A 145 6.38 3.30 6.78
CA ALA A 145 7.32 3.42 5.67
C ALA A 145 6.60 3.32 4.31
N ILE A 146 5.60 2.46 4.19
CA ILE A 146 4.78 2.33 2.98
C ILE A 146 3.87 3.56 2.81
N ASP A 147 3.17 4.00 3.86
CA ASP A 147 2.30 5.18 3.83
C ASP A 147 3.06 6.45 3.44
N ASN A 148 4.32 6.58 3.90
CA ASN A 148 5.23 7.67 3.54
C ASN A 148 5.94 7.46 2.19
N LYS A 149 5.57 6.44 1.41
CA LYS A 149 6.13 6.13 0.09
C LYS A 149 7.65 5.88 0.07
N ILE A 150 8.23 5.49 1.22
CA ILE A 150 9.64 5.07 1.31
C ILE A 150 9.80 3.72 0.60
N PHE A 151 8.80 2.85 0.74
CA PHE A 151 8.73 1.56 0.06
C PHE A 151 7.37 1.37 -0.61
N VAL A 152 7.38 0.57 -1.68
CA VAL A 152 6.15 0.08 -2.30
C VAL A 152 5.62 -1.10 -1.48
N GLY A 153 4.32 -1.10 -1.22
CA GLY A 153 3.64 -2.16 -0.49
C GLY A 153 2.12 -2.01 -0.52
N PRO A 154 1.37 -2.98 0.01
CA PRO A 154 -0.09 -2.91 0.10
C PRO A 154 -0.53 -1.86 1.13
N ARG A 155 -1.81 -1.52 1.11
CA ARG A 155 -2.42 -0.77 2.22
C ARG A 155 -2.48 -1.67 3.44
N ILE A 156 -1.88 -1.23 4.56
CA ILE A 156 -1.86 -1.99 5.81
C ILE A 156 -2.79 -1.36 6.82
N THR A 157 -3.58 -2.18 7.50
CA THR A 157 -4.42 -1.83 8.64
C THR A 157 -4.28 -2.88 9.74
N GLY A 158 -4.85 -2.65 10.90
CA GLY A 158 -4.89 -3.63 12.00
C GLY A 158 -4.08 -3.23 13.21
N ALA A 159 -3.75 -4.22 14.03
CA ALA A 159 -3.12 -4.05 15.34
C ALA A 159 -1.60 -4.24 15.29
N ALA A 160 -0.90 -3.58 16.21
CA ALA A 160 0.54 -3.81 16.41
C ALA A 160 0.79 -5.13 17.14
N HIS A 161 0.06 -5.36 18.22
CA HIS A 161 0.24 -6.48 19.12
C HIS A 161 -1.05 -7.25 19.33
N TYR A 162 -0.93 -8.48 19.81
CA TYR A 162 -2.06 -9.25 20.32
C TYR A 162 -2.54 -8.70 21.66
N ILE A 163 -3.82 -8.89 21.91
CA ILE A 163 -4.37 -8.89 23.26
C ILE A 163 -4.75 -10.33 23.57
N SER A 164 -4.06 -10.96 24.52
CA SER A 164 -4.21 -12.37 24.86
C SER A 164 -4.22 -12.56 26.38
N ILE A 165 -4.91 -13.60 26.81
CA ILE A 165 -4.78 -14.08 28.20
C ILE A 165 -3.45 -14.82 28.36
N THR A 166 -3.00 -14.97 29.62
CA THR A 166 -1.86 -15.82 29.94
C THR A 166 -2.10 -17.26 29.45
N GLY A 167 -1.13 -17.81 28.71
CA GLY A 167 -1.24 -19.10 28.04
C GLY A 167 -2.09 -19.11 26.76
N GLY A 168 -2.59 -17.95 26.32
CA GLY A 168 -3.28 -17.83 25.03
C GLY A 168 -2.32 -17.77 23.83
N GLY A 169 -2.87 -17.84 22.61
CA GLY A 169 -2.07 -17.90 21.38
C GLY A 169 -1.20 -16.66 21.09
N GLY A 170 -1.53 -15.52 21.69
CA GLY A 170 -0.72 -14.29 21.57
C GLY A 170 0.20 -14.04 22.77
N ASP A 171 0.25 -14.96 23.73
CA ASP A 171 1.13 -14.87 24.89
C ASP A 171 2.53 -15.42 24.54
N ILE A 172 3.56 -14.59 24.71
CA ILE A 172 4.95 -14.96 24.44
C ILE A 172 5.56 -15.54 25.70
N ASN A 173 5.24 -16.80 26.00
CA ASN A 173 5.72 -17.52 27.18
C ASN A 173 6.46 -18.81 26.82
N TYR A 174 7.25 -18.78 25.76
CA TYR A 174 7.96 -19.96 25.23
C TYR A 174 9.18 -20.39 26.04
N MET A 175 9.61 -19.57 26.99
CA MET A 175 10.74 -19.86 27.85
C MET A 175 10.24 -20.39 29.18
N SER A 176 11.04 -21.27 29.79
CA SER A 176 10.77 -21.71 31.16
C SER A 176 10.86 -20.52 32.13
N PRO A 177 10.12 -20.53 33.24
CA PRO A 177 10.16 -19.45 34.22
C PRO A 177 11.55 -19.08 34.73
N GLU A 178 12.50 -20.04 34.68
CA GLU A 178 13.89 -19.85 35.08
C GLU A 178 14.72 -19.06 34.06
N GLN A 179 14.21 -18.90 32.84
CA GLN A 179 14.88 -18.25 31.72
C GLN A 179 14.32 -16.85 31.42
N ASN A 180 13.81 -16.15 32.42
CA ASN A 180 13.44 -14.75 32.26
C ASN A 180 14.66 -13.93 31.85
N LEU A 181 14.81 -13.68 30.55
CA LEU A 181 15.81 -12.77 30.03
C LEU A 181 15.37 -11.36 30.31
N ILE A 182 16.00 -10.71 31.28
CA ILE A 182 15.99 -9.26 31.35
C ILE A 182 17.00 -8.81 30.29
N ALA A 183 16.52 -8.25 29.20
CA ALA A 183 17.37 -7.61 28.23
C ALA A 183 17.79 -6.25 28.80
N ASP A 184 18.88 -6.21 29.51
CA ASP A 184 19.59 -4.98 29.84
C ASP A 184 20.31 -4.54 28.56
N GLY A 185 19.74 -3.53 27.89
CA GLY A 185 20.33 -2.87 26.72
C GLY A 185 21.32 -1.79 27.13
#